data_f5673a4fbca007e803694ee2613204cb
#
_entry.id   f5673a4fbca007e803694ee2613204cb
#
_cell.length_a   1.000
_cell.length_b   1.000
_cell.length_c   1.000
_cell.angle_alpha   90.00
_cell.angle_beta   90.00
_cell.angle_gamma   90.00
#
_symmetry.space_group_name_H-M   'P 1'
#
loop_
_entity.id
_entity.type
_entity.pdbx_description
1 polymer ?
#
loop_
_entity_poly.entity_id
_entity_poly.type
_entity_poly.pdbx_seq_one_letter_code
_entity_poly.pdbx_strand_id
1 'polypeptide(L)'
;MGKTRDLFKKIRDTRGTFHAKMGSIKDRNGMDLTEAEDIKKRWQEYTEELYKKDLHDPDNHDDVITNLEPDILECEVKWTLESIAMNKASGGDGIPVELFQILKDDAVKMLHSVCQQIWKTQQWPQDWKRSVFTPIPKKGNAKECSNYHTIVLIAHASKVMIKILQARLQQYVNCELPDVQAGFRKGRGTRDQIANICWIMEKAREFQKNIYFCFIDYAKAFDCVDHNKLWKILKEMGIADHLTCLLRNLYAGQEATVRTGHGTTDWFQIGKGVCQGCILSPCLFNFYAEYLMRKAGIKIARRNMNNLRYADDTTLMAESEEELKSLLMKVKEESEKVGLRLNIQKTKIVASGPITSWEIDGETVETVSDFIFLGSKITADGDCSHEIKRRLLLGRTVMTNLDSIFKSRDVTLPTKVRSSQGYGFSCGHVRM
;
A
#
# COMPACT_ATOMS: atom_id res chain seq x y z
N MET A 1 17.51 -10.16 -28.38
CA MET A 1 16.82 -9.35 -27.36
C MET A 1 15.60 -8.55 -27.90
N GLY A 2 15.49 -8.21 -29.20
CA GLY A 2 14.36 -7.46 -29.77
C GLY A 2 13.01 -8.17 -29.74
N LYS A 3 12.95 -9.45 -30.06
CA LYS A 3 11.70 -10.23 -30.23
C LYS A 3 10.83 -10.34 -28.95
N THR A 4 11.43 -10.35 -27.76
CA THR A 4 10.68 -10.41 -26.50
C THR A 4 9.99 -9.07 -26.18
N ARG A 5 10.63 -7.96 -26.54
CA ARG A 5 10.08 -6.61 -26.37
C ARG A 5 8.89 -6.38 -27.28
N ASP A 6 8.96 -6.85 -28.53
CA ASP A 6 7.88 -6.77 -29.52
C ASP A 6 6.69 -7.64 -29.12
N LEU A 7 6.94 -8.80 -28.49
CA LEU A 7 5.89 -9.65 -27.95
C LEU A 7 5.15 -8.97 -26.79
N PHE A 8 5.85 -8.41 -25.81
CA PHE A 8 5.21 -7.68 -24.72
C PHE A 8 4.48 -6.42 -25.23
N LYS A 9 4.96 -5.80 -26.32
CA LYS A 9 4.26 -4.74 -27.02
C LYS A 9 2.99 -5.27 -27.67
N LYS A 10 3.03 -6.36 -28.45
CA LYS A 10 1.85 -7.01 -29.05
C LYS A 10 0.85 -7.51 -28.00
N ILE A 11 1.30 -8.10 -26.89
CA ILE A 11 0.42 -8.49 -25.76
C ILE A 11 -0.26 -7.28 -25.16
N ARG A 12 0.44 -6.17 -25.02
CA ARG A 12 -0.09 -4.91 -24.53
C ARG A 12 -1.11 -4.33 -25.50
N ASP A 13 -0.81 -4.36 -26.80
CA ASP A 13 -1.67 -3.87 -27.88
C ASP A 13 -2.92 -4.74 -28.04
N THR A 14 -2.81 -6.07 -27.90
CA THR A 14 -3.93 -7.03 -27.96
C THR A 14 -4.84 -6.98 -26.74
N ARG A 15 -4.30 -6.59 -25.56
CA ARG A 15 -5.10 -6.33 -24.34
C ARG A 15 -5.82 -4.98 -24.39
N GLY A 16 -5.68 -4.21 -25.47
CA GLY A 16 -6.00 -2.81 -25.50
C GLY A 16 -5.06 -2.10 -24.52
N THR A 17 -4.12 -1.33 -25.04
CA THR A 17 -3.37 -0.41 -24.19
C THR A 17 -4.38 0.33 -23.35
N PHE A 18 -4.35 0.07 -22.04
CA PHE A 18 -5.10 0.89 -21.12
C PHE A 18 -4.43 2.28 -21.14
N HIS A 19 -4.72 3.03 -22.21
CA HIS A 19 -4.68 4.45 -22.11
C HIS A 19 -5.85 4.76 -21.20
N ALA A 20 -5.56 5.26 -20.02
CA ALA A 20 -6.54 5.98 -19.24
C ALA A 20 -6.95 7.19 -20.13
N LYS A 21 -7.80 6.95 -21.13
CA LYS A 21 -8.66 7.99 -21.64
C LYS A 21 -9.55 8.29 -20.46
N MET A 22 -9.15 9.27 -19.66
CA MET A 22 -10.05 9.94 -18.75
C MET A 22 -11.08 10.63 -19.66
N GLY A 23 -12.13 9.89 -20.03
CA GLY A 23 -13.12 10.40 -20.99
C GLY A 23 -13.96 11.50 -20.37
N SER A 24 -14.36 11.35 -19.13
CA SER A 24 -15.07 12.37 -18.35
C SER A 24 -14.91 12.04 -16.87
N ILE A 25 -14.89 13.05 -16.01
CA ILE A 25 -14.88 12.92 -14.55
C ILE A 25 -16.04 13.73 -13.99
N LYS A 26 -16.63 13.27 -12.92
CA LYS A 26 -17.70 14.00 -12.23
C LYS A 26 -17.15 15.13 -11.36
N ASP A 27 -17.82 16.26 -11.39
CA ASP A 27 -17.63 17.35 -10.44
C ASP A 27 -18.17 16.97 -9.05
N ARG A 28 -18.17 17.94 -8.12
CA ARG A 28 -18.72 17.75 -6.75
C ARG A 28 -20.24 17.56 -6.74
N ASN A 29 -20.94 18.02 -7.79
CA ASN A 29 -22.40 17.96 -7.94
C ASN A 29 -22.85 16.74 -8.73
N GLY A 30 -21.90 15.90 -9.19
CA GLY A 30 -22.18 14.70 -9.98
C GLY A 30 -22.32 14.94 -11.49
N MET A 31 -22.04 16.16 -11.99
CA MET A 31 -22.05 16.47 -13.41
C MET A 31 -20.77 16.01 -14.09
N ASP A 32 -20.88 15.52 -15.32
CA ASP A 32 -19.74 15.04 -16.11
C ASP A 32 -18.94 16.23 -16.67
N LEU A 33 -17.66 16.31 -16.30
CA LEU A 33 -16.67 17.23 -16.87
C LEU A 33 -15.98 16.58 -18.06
N THR A 34 -15.94 17.25 -19.19
CA THR A 34 -15.33 16.79 -20.45
C THR A 34 -14.16 17.65 -20.90
N GLU A 35 -14.11 18.91 -20.47
CA GLU A 35 -13.06 19.84 -20.83
C GLU A 35 -11.76 19.53 -20.07
N ALA A 36 -10.62 19.60 -20.76
CA ALA A 36 -9.31 19.25 -20.22
C ALA A 36 -8.92 20.07 -18.99
N GLU A 37 -9.21 21.38 -19.00
CA GLU A 37 -8.89 22.28 -17.88
C GLU A 37 -9.77 22.00 -16.67
N ASP A 38 -11.05 21.73 -16.86
CA ASP A 38 -11.98 21.39 -15.76
C ASP A 38 -11.60 20.06 -15.12
N ILE A 39 -11.20 19.07 -15.91
CA ILE A 39 -10.71 17.79 -15.43
C ILE A 39 -9.43 17.98 -14.60
N LYS A 40 -8.46 18.78 -15.05
CA LYS A 40 -7.25 19.09 -14.29
C LYS A 40 -7.58 19.79 -12.98
N LYS A 41 -8.42 20.84 -13.06
CA LYS A 41 -8.86 21.59 -11.88
C LYS A 41 -9.55 20.70 -10.85
N ARG A 42 -10.44 19.81 -11.31
CA ARG A 42 -11.12 18.85 -10.42
C ARG A 42 -10.16 17.89 -9.73
N TRP A 43 -9.14 17.39 -10.45
CA TRP A 43 -8.09 16.57 -9.85
C TRP A 43 -7.28 17.33 -8.82
N GLN A 44 -6.92 18.58 -9.10
CA GLN A 44 -6.20 19.44 -8.16
C GLN A 44 -7.03 19.65 -6.89
N GLU A 45 -8.26 20.12 -7.00
CA GLU A 45 -9.17 20.33 -5.87
C GLU A 45 -9.33 19.07 -5.01
N TYR A 46 -9.51 17.91 -5.66
CA TYR A 46 -9.70 16.64 -4.96
C TYR A 46 -8.45 16.21 -4.19
N THR A 47 -7.28 16.33 -4.80
CA THR A 47 -6.02 15.93 -4.17
C THR A 47 -5.57 16.93 -3.09
N GLU A 48 -5.73 18.21 -3.30
CA GLU A 48 -5.46 19.23 -2.29
C GLU A 48 -6.33 19.00 -1.05
N GLU A 49 -7.63 18.75 -1.21
CA GLU A 49 -8.53 18.46 -0.09
C GLU A 49 -8.13 17.17 0.63
N LEU A 50 -7.76 16.13 -0.12
CA LEU A 50 -7.35 14.83 0.43
C LEU A 50 -6.11 14.94 1.32
N TYR A 51 -5.11 15.73 0.88
CA TYR A 51 -3.80 15.85 1.55
C TYR A 51 -3.65 17.14 2.36
N LYS A 52 -4.73 17.91 2.55
CA LYS A 52 -4.71 19.13 3.35
C LYS A 52 -4.41 18.81 4.81
N LYS A 53 -3.47 19.58 5.41
CA LYS A 53 -3.14 19.49 6.84
C LYS A 53 -4.36 19.90 7.68
N ASP A 54 -4.61 19.15 8.75
CA ASP A 54 -5.59 19.56 9.76
C ASP A 54 -5.04 20.74 10.57
N LEU A 55 -5.83 21.83 10.69
CA LEU A 55 -5.39 23.15 11.16
C LEU A 55 -5.03 23.25 12.67
N HIS A 56 -5.12 22.16 13.43
CA HIS A 56 -5.08 22.21 14.89
C HIS A 56 -3.79 21.71 15.55
N ASP A 57 -2.72 21.46 14.82
CA ASP A 57 -1.48 20.97 15.41
C ASP A 57 -0.29 21.87 15.08
N PRO A 58 0.22 22.69 16.04
CA PRO A 58 1.38 23.54 15.80
C PRO A 58 2.65 22.70 15.64
N ASP A 59 3.40 22.96 14.57
CA ASP A 59 4.73 22.36 14.28
C ASP A 59 5.80 22.89 15.27
N ASN A 60 5.66 22.64 16.57
CA ASN A 60 6.66 23.03 17.55
C ASN A 60 7.41 21.80 18.05
N HIS A 61 8.48 21.44 17.36
CA HIS A 61 9.41 20.42 17.80
C HIS A 61 10.85 20.90 17.65
N ASP A 62 11.37 21.54 18.68
CA ASP A 62 12.82 21.70 18.90
C ASP A 62 13.37 20.38 19.48
N ASP A 63 13.48 19.35 18.63
CA ASP A 63 14.06 18.08 19.05
C ASP A 63 15.58 18.17 19.04
N VAL A 64 16.20 18.12 20.21
CA VAL A 64 17.64 17.90 20.35
C VAL A 64 17.92 16.45 19.92
N ILE A 65 18.70 16.27 18.85
CA ILE A 65 19.10 14.94 18.37
C ILE A 65 20.11 14.36 19.36
N THR A 66 19.71 13.38 20.13
CA THR A 66 20.54 12.73 21.16
C THR A 66 21.25 11.48 20.64
N ASN A 67 20.64 10.75 19.70
CA ASN A 67 21.18 9.50 19.18
C ASN A 67 21.41 9.62 17.67
N LEU A 68 22.69 9.67 17.27
CA LEU A 68 23.10 9.67 15.87
C LEU A 68 23.24 8.22 15.37
N GLU A 69 22.63 7.94 14.26
CA GLU A 69 22.87 6.71 13.49
C GLU A 69 24.22 6.78 12.76
N PRO A 70 24.88 5.64 12.49
CA PRO A 70 26.14 5.61 11.75
C PRO A 70 26.04 6.29 10.38
N ASP A 71 27.14 6.92 9.95
CA ASP A 71 27.24 7.58 8.63
C ASP A 71 26.87 6.65 7.48
N ILE A 72 26.37 7.23 6.38
CA ILE A 72 26.07 6.51 5.15
C ILE A 72 27.37 6.09 4.46
N LEU A 73 27.50 4.83 4.11
CA LEU A 73 28.65 4.29 3.40
C LEU A 73 28.42 4.31 1.87
N GLU A 74 29.50 4.46 1.11
CA GLU A 74 29.45 4.42 -0.36
C GLU A 74 28.90 3.09 -0.89
N CYS A 75 29.19 1.96 -0.20
CA CYS A 75 28.66 0.66 -0.55
C CYS A 75 27.13 0.55 -0.38
N GLU A 76 26.52 1.29 0.56
CA GLU A 76 25.06 1.34 0.72
C GLU A 76 24.43 2.07 -0.48
N VAL A 77 25.03 3.16 -0.93
CA VAL A 77 24.58 3.91 -2.12
C VAL A 77 24.69 3.02 -3.37
N LYS A 78 25.82 2.35 -3.56
CA LYS A 78 26.05 1.43 -4.68
C LYS A 78 25.02 0.29 -4.70
N TRP A 79 24.87 -0.42 -3.59
CA TRP A 79 23.88 -1.48 -3.44
C TRP A 79 22.46 -0.98 -3.73
N THR A 80 22.11 0.19 -3.21
CA THR A 80 20.78 0.78 -3.41
C THR A 80 20.55 1.10 -4.88
N LEU A 81 21.51 1.72 -5.55
CA LEU A 81 21.42 2.10 -6.95
C LEU A 81 21.27 0.87 -7.86
N GLU A 82 22.03 -0.19 -7.62
CA GLU A 82 21.96 -1.47 -8.35
C GLU A 82 20.60 -2.16 -8.16
N SER A 83 19.97 -1.95 -7.01
CA SER A 83 18.68 -2.56 -6.66
C SER A 83 17.45 -1.83 -7.21
N ILE A 84 17.61 -0.64 -7.81
CA ILE A 84 16.51 0.09 -8.46
C ILE A 84 16.22 -0.56 -9.82
N ALA A 85 14.96 -0.94 -10.03
CA ALA A 85 14.55 -1.61 -11.25
C ALA A 85 14.62 -0.68 -12.47
N MET A 86 15.16 -1.22 -13.57
CA MET A 86 15.23 -0.56 -14.88
C MET A 86 13.86 -0.37 -15.52
N ASN A 87 13.80 0.52 -16.51
CA ASN A 87 12.60 0.79 -17.31
C ASN A 87 11.39 1.23 -16.45
N LYS A 88 11.66 2.00 -15.40
CA LYS A 88 10.63 2.64 -14.57
C LYS A 88 10.48 4.11 -14.96
N ALA A 89 9.26 4.62 -14.79
CA ALA A 89 8.98 6.03 -15.03
C ALA A 89 9.84 6.92 -14.11
N SER A 90 10.41 7.99 -14.68
CA SER A 90 11.12 9.03 -13.94
C SER A 90 10.17 9.86 -13.07
N GLY A 91 10.72 10.52 -12.07
CA GLY A 91 10.02 11.54 -11.29
C GLY A 91 9.76 12.83 -12.07
N GLY A 92 9.52 13.91 -11.33
CA GLY A 92 9.30 15.24 -11.91
C GLY A 92 10.53 15.83 -12.61
N ASP A 93 11.72 15.35 -12.25
CA ASP A 93 13.00 15.72 -12.85
C ASP A 93 13.24 15.14 -14.25
N GLY A 94 12.45 14.17 -14.67
CA GLY A 94 12.59 13.48 -15.95
C GLY A 94 13.83 12.60 -16.08
N ILE A 95 14.67 12.46 -15.04
CA ILE A 95 15.92 11.70 -15.09
C ILE A 95 15.65 10.19 -14.99
N PRO A 96 15.97 9.39 -16.02
CA PRO A 96 15.79 7.95 -15.98
C PRO A 96 16.88 7.28 -15.13
N VAL A 97 16.57 6.17 -14.48
CA VAL A 97 17.53 5.41 -13.66
C VAL A 97 18.72 4.89 -14.47
N GLU A 98 18.52 4.63 -15.76
CA GLU A 98 19.53 4.15 -16.69
C GLU A 98 20.73 5.11 -16.81
N LEU A 99 20.51 6.42 -16.62
CA LEU A 99 21.57 7.41 -16.64
C LEU A 99 22.58 7.18 -15.50
N PHE A 100 22.09 6.90 -14.29
CA PHE A 100 22.96 6.59 -13.15
C PHE A 100 23.75 5.29 -13.34
N GLN A 101 23.20 4.32 -14.06
CA GLN A 101 23.88 3.06 -14.36
C GLN A 101 24.97 3.23 -15.44
N ILE A 102 24.79 4.18 -16.37
CA ILE A 102 25.82 4.54 -17.35
C ILE A 102 27.01 5.21 -16.66
N LEU A 103 26.74 6.11 -15.72
CA LEU A 103 27.76 6.87 -14.97
C LEU A 103 28.50 6.02 -13.91
N LYS A 104 27.96 4.87 -13.54
CA LYS A 104 28.56 3.87 -12.60
C LYS A 104 29.13 4.52 -11.33
N ASP A 105 30.45 4.40 -11.12
CA ASP A 105 31.12 4.84 -9.89
C ASP A 105 31.06 6.37 -9.70
N ASP A 106 31.03 7.15 -10.76
CA ASP A 106 30.88 8.63 -10.67
C ASP A 106 29.48 8.99 -10.13
N ALA A 107 28.43 8.29 -10.58
CA ALA A 107 27.10 8.46 -10.01
C ALA A 107 27.06 8.08 -8.53
N VAL A 108 27.73 6.99 -8.13
CA VAL A 108 27.80 6.54 -6.74
C VAL A 108 28.48 7.60 -5.87
N LYS A 109 29.64 8.13 -6.28
CA LYS A 109 30.37 9.16 -5.52
C LYS A 109 29.55 10.45 -5.36
N MET A 110 28.91 10.90 -6.46
CA MET A 110 28.08 12.11 -6.44
C MET A 110 26.88 11.92 -5.50
N LEU A 111 26.13 10.80 -5.64
CA LEU A 111 24.97 10.52 -4.80
C LEU A 111 25.38 10.31 -3.34
N HIS A 112 26.52 9.67 -3.07
CA HIS A 112 27.05 9.50 -1.72
C HIS A 112 27.33 10.84 -1.05
N SER A 113 27.97 11.78 -1.76
CA SER A 113 28.21 13.12 -1.24
C SER A 113 26.90 13.84 -0.87
N VAL A 114 25.89 13.79 -1.75
CA VAL A 114 24.56 14.40 -1.49
C VAL A 114 23.87 13.70 -0.32
N CYS A 115 23.88 12.36 -0.28
CA CYS A 115 23.27 11.61 0.81
C CYS A 115 23.93 11.89 2.16
N GLN A 116 25.28 12.00 2.21
CA GLN A 116 26.00 12.40 3.42
C GLN A 116 25.68 13.83 3.86
N GLN A 117 25.55 14.76 2.91
CA GLN A 117 25.14 16.13 3.24
C GLN A 117 23.74 16.13 3.88
N ILE A 118 22.76 15.46 3.27
CA ILE A 118 21.40 15.31 3.86
C ILE A 118 21.47 14.67 5.25
N TRP A 119 22.29 13.61 5.40
CA TRP A 119 22.45 12.89 6.66
C TRP A 119 22.95 13.78 7.80
N LYS A 120 23.94 14.61 7.51
CA LYS A 120 24.57 15.50 8.50
C LYS A 120 23.76 16.77 8.77
N THR A 121 23.22 17.38 7.73
CA THR A 121 22.49 18.66 7.84
C THR A 121 21.00 18.50 8.11
N GLN A 122 20.45 17.32 7.93
CA GLN A 122 19.01 17.04 7.99
C GLN A 122 18.18 17.78 6.92
N GLN A 123 18.83 18.43 5.96
CA GLN A 123 18.17 19.23 4.93
C GLN A 123 18.07 18.47 3.62
N TRP A 124 16.86 18.39 3.09
CA TRP A 124 16.59 17.75 1.82
C TRP A 124 16.53 18.77 0.68
N PRO A 125 17.07 18.44 -0.51
CA PRO A 125 16.84 19.24 -1.71
C PRO A 125 15.34 19.35 -2.01
N GLN A 126 14.84 20.55 -2.38
CA GLN A 126 13.41 20.75 -2.63
C GLN A 126 12.90 19.86 -3.76
N ASP A 127 13.68 19.64 -4.81
CA ASP A 127 13.30 18.76 -5.92
C ASP A 127 13.13 17.30 -5.50
N TRP A 128 13.77 16.85 -4.39
CA TRP A 128 13.61 15.51 -3.85
C TRP A 128 12.34 15.38 -3.00
N LYS A 129 11.73 16.48 -2.63
CA LYS A 129 10.43 16.53 -1.94
C LYS A 129 9.24 16.64 -2.90
N ARG A 130 9.49 16.80 -4.21
CA ARG A 130 8.48 16.92 -5.25
C ARG A 130 8.04 15.57 -5.78
N SER A 131 6.74 15.41 -5.95
CA SER A 131 6.11 14.16 -6.38
C SER A 131 5.15 14.38 -7.55
N VAL A 132 5.13 13.45 -8.49
CA VAL A 132 4.12 13.43 -9.57
C VAL A 132 3.13 12.32 -9.29
N PHE A 133 1.88 12.67 -9.03
CA PHE A 133 0.79 11.76 -8.81
C PHE A 133 0.17 11.32 -10.13
N THR A 134 0.05 10.02 -10.33
CA THR A 134 -0.59 9.44 -11.52
C THR A 134 -1.80 8.64 -11.07
N PRO A 135 -3.04 9.10 -11.33
CA PRO A 135 -4.24 8.38 -10.99
C PRO A 135 -4.41 7.12 -11.85
N ILE A 136 -4.67 5.98 -11.21
CA ILE A 136 -4.99 4.71 -11.87
C ILE A 136 -6.39 4.28 -11.43
N PRO A 137 -7.33 4.05 -12.35
CA PRO A 137 -8.69 3.70 -11.99
C PRO A 137 -8.74 2.33 -11.31
N LYS A 138 -9.56 2.24 -10.27
CA LYS A 138 -9.99 0.99 -9.66
C LYS A 138 -11.00 0.29 -10.59
N LYS A 139 -11.30 -0.98 -10.31
CA LYS A 139 -12.43 -1.66 -10.94
C LYS A 139 -13.74 -0.94 -10.54
N GLY A 140 -14.57 -0.58 -11.52
CA GLY A 140 -15.83 0.09 -11.30
C GLY A 140 -15.99 1.39 -12.06
N ASN A 141 -16.71 2.36 -11.50
CA ASN A 141 -17.00 3.64 -12.15
C ASN A 141 -15.74 4.54 -12.17
N ALA A 142 -15.13 4.68 -13.35
CA ALA A 142 -13.95 5.52 -13.57
C ALA A 142 -14.27 7.03 -13.65
N LYS A 143 -15.52 7.45 -13.41
CA LYS A 143 -15.91 8.85 -13.46
C LYS A 143 -15.66 9.63 -12.17
N GLU A 144 -15.38 8.96 -11.06
CA GLU A 144 -15.17 9.61 -9.77
C GLU A 144 -13.71 9.55 -9.35
N CYS A 145 -13.13 10.67 -8.92
CA CYS A 145 -11.74 10.74 -8.43
C CYS A 145 -11.49 9.79 -7.25
N SER A 146 -12.49 9.53 -6.40
CA SER A 146 -12.43 8.59 -5.27
C SER A 146 -12.19 7.14 -5.71
N ASN A 147 -12.57 6.78 -6.93
CA ASN A 147 -12.40 5.46 -7.52
C ASN A 147 -11.04 5.25 -8.20
N TYR A 148 -10.06 6.08 -7.87
CA TYR A 148 -8.71 5.93 -8.37
C TYR A 148 -7.73 5.62 -7.23
N HIS A 149 -6.68 4.88 -7.55
CA HIS A 149 -5.45 4.80 -6.78
C HIS A 149 -4.45 5.78 -7.36
N THR A 150 -3.80 6.56 -6.52
CA THR A 150 -2.75 7.47 -6.95
C THR A 150 -1.40 6.81 -6.78
N ILE A 151 -0.66 6.59 -7.87
CA ILE A 151 0.74 6.15 -7.82
C ILE A 151 1.65 7.37 -7.83
N VAL A 152 2.63 7.37 -6.94
CA VAL A 152 3.58 8.46 -6.76
C VAL A 152 4.87 8.18 -7.50
N LEU A 153 5.28 9.12 -8.35
CA LEU A 153 6.57 9.13 -9.02
C LEU A 153 7.46 10.18 -8.37
N ILE A 154 8.59 9.76 -7.85
CA ILE A 154 9.63 10.60 -7.23
C ILE A 154 10.94 10.45 -7.99
N ALA A 155 11.83 11.43 -7.87
CA ALA A 155 13.17 11.41 -8.46
C ALA A 155 13.93 10.12 -8.11
N HIS A 156 14.65 9.55 -9.09
CA HIS A 156 15.41 8.31 -8.83
C HIS A 156 16.58 8.55 -7.86
N ALA A 157 17.18 9.73 -7.87
CA ALA A 157 18.18 10.12 -6.88
C ALA A 157 17.60 10.13 -5.45
N SER A 158 16.40 10.70 -5.26
CA SER A 158 15.70 10.66 -3.97
C SER A 158 15.42 9.21 -3.52
N LYS A 159 15.05 8.30 -4.45
CA LYS A 159 14.83 6.88 -4.13
C LYS A 159 16.04 6.19 -3.51
N VAL A 160 17.27 6.61 -3.88
CA VAL A 160 18.49 6.06 -3.28
C VAL A 160 18.53 6.35 -1.79
N MET A 161 18.38 7.62 -1.39
CA MET A 161 18.38 8.01 0.01
C MET A 161 17.20 7.39 0.79
N ILE A 162 16.00 7.42 0.21
CA ILE A 162 14.80 6.83 0.80
C ILE A 162 14.97 5.33 1.05
N LYS A 163 15.67 4.61 0.16
CA LYS A 163 15.91 3.19 0.33
C LYS A 163 16.96 2.87 1.39
N ILE A 164 17.96 3.75 1.55
CA ILE A 164 18.89 3.66 2.69
C ILE A 164 18.13 3.85 4.00
N LEU A 165 17.27 4.87 4.09
CA LEU A 165 16.41 5.06 5.27
C LEU A 165 15.51 3.85 5.54
N GLN A 166 14.92 3.26 4.51
CA GLN A 166 14.14 2.02 4.65
C GLN A 166 14.98 0.88 5.23
N ALA A 167 16.20 0.70 4.74
CA ALA A 167 17.10 -0.35 5.24
C ALA A 167 17.44 -0.13 6.73
N ARG A 168 17.67 1.12 7.14
CA ARG A 168 17.91 1.48 8.55
C ARG A 168 16.67 1.25 9.42
N LEU A 169 15.48 1.58 8.94
CA LEU A 169 14.22 1.31 9.65
C LEU A 169 13.90 -0.18 9.75
N GLN A 170 14.44 -1.03 8.85
CA GLN A 170 14.11 -2.46 8.84
C GLN A 170 14.49 -3.19 10.13
N GLN A 171 15.55 -2.77 10.82
CA GLN A 171 15.91 -3.32 12.12
C GLN A 171 14.80 -3.08 13.17
N TYR A 172 14.24 -1.87 13.19
CA TYR A 172 13.14 -1.53 14.10
C TYR A 172 11.85 -2.26 13.71
N VAL A 173 11.57 -2.44 12.41
CA VAL A 173 10.44 -3.25 11.93
C VAL A 173 10.51 -4.67 12.47
N ASN A 174 11.70 -5.27 12.48
CA ASN A 174 11.89 -6.64 12.95
C ASN A 174 11.71 -6.78 14.47
N CYS A 175 12.05 -5.74 15.25
CA CYS A 175 11.93 -5.73 16.71
C CYS A 175 10.51 -5.35 17.16
N GLU A 176 9.92 -4.33 16.55
CA GLU A 176 8.71 -3.70 17.03
C GLU A 176 7.42 -4.30 16.45
N LEU A 177 7.47 -4.84 15.22
CA LEU A 177 6.27 -5.39 14.62
C LEU A 177 6.10 -6.87 14.97
N PRO A 178 4.94 -7.25 15.49
CA PRO A 178 4.62 -8.63 15.82
C PRO A 178 4.42 -9.49 14.57
N ASP A 179 4.42 -10.82 14.77
CA ASP A 179 4.27 -11.79 13.70
C ASP A 179 2.89 -11.76 13.01
N VAL A 180 1.88 -11.22 13.69
CA VAL A 180 0.53 -11.05 13.11
C VAL A 180 0.47 -10.00 12.01
N GLN A 181 1.41 -9.03 11.96
CA GLN A 181 1.56 -8.11 10.83
C GLN A 181 2.50 -8.72 9.80
N ALA A 182 1.93 -9.16 8.67
CA ALA A 182 2.68 -9.78 7.58
C ALA A 182 2.92 -8.82 6.39
N GLY A 183 2.21 -7.69 6.35
CA GLY A 183 2.27 -6.75 5.23
C GLY A 183 3.66 -6.15 5.04
N PHE A 184 4.21 -6.25 3.83
CA PHE A 184 5.50 -5.68 3.42
C PHE A 184 6.72 -6.14 4.26
N ARG A 185 6.64 -7.29 4.90
CA ARG A 185 7.75 -7.91 5.64
C ARG A 185 8.42 -9.00 4.81
N LYS A 186 9.77 -9.04 4.87
CA LYS A 186 10.55 -10.06 4.18
C LYS A 186 10.20 -11.46 4.70
N GLY A 187 9.93 -12.39 3.80
CA GLY A 187 9.59 -13.78 4.15
C GLY A 187 8.15 -13.97 4.65
N ARG A 188 7.30 -12.94 4.62
CA ARG A 188 5.88 -12.99 4.94
C ARG A 188 5.05 -12.61 3.71
N GLY A 189 3.91 -13.24 3.54
CA GLY A 189 3.04 -12.99 2.40
C GLY A 189 1.55 -13.10 2.70
N THR A 190 0.72 -12.73 1.73
CA THR A 190 -0.74 -12.88 1.84
C THR A 190 -1.14 -14.33 2.08
N ARG A 191 -0.37 -15.29 1.54
CA ARG A 191 -0.63 -16.72 1.71
C ARG A 191 -0.53 -17.17 3.15
N ASP A 192 0.42 -16.62 3.91
CA ASP A 192 0.60 -16.96 5.32
C ASP A 192 -0.62 -16.54 6.13
N GLN A 193 -1.17 -15.36 5.88
CA GLN A 193 -2.36 -14.87 6.56
C GLN A 193 -3.63 -15.64 6.17
N ILE A 194 -3.77 -16.01 4.90
CA ILE A 194 -4.86 -16.85 4.43
C ILE A 194 -4.79 -18.23 5.09
N ALA A 195 -3.59 -18.85 5.12
CA ALA A 195 -3.37 -20.14 5.76
C ALA A 195 -3.68 -20.08 7.26
N ASN A 196 -3.29 -19.02 7.94
CA ASN A 196 -3.61 -18.81 9.35
C ASN A 196 -5.13 -18.77 9.60
N ILE A 197 -5.89 -18.02 8.78
CA ILE A 197 -7.35 -17.99 8.90
C ILE A 197 -7.96 -19.39 8.67
N CYS A 198 -7.57 -20.04 7.58
CA CYS A 198 -8.09 -21.39 7.27
C CYS A 198 -7.77 -22.38 8.39
N TRP A 199 -6.54 -22.33 8.93
CA TRP A 199 -6.14 -23.20 10.04
C TRP A 199 -6.94 -22.92 11.32
N ILE A 200 -7.19 -21.64 11.65
CA ILE A 200 -7.99 -21.25 12.84
C ILE A 200 -9.43 -21.76 12.67
N MET A 201 -10.03 -21.60 11.50
CA MET A 201 -11.38 -22.09 11.21
C MET A 201 -11.46 -23.61 11.30
N GLU A 202 -10.48 -24.34 10.76
CA GLU A 202 -10.40 -25.80 10.84
C GLU A 202 -10.31 -26.26 12.30
N LYS A 203 -9.47 -25.61 13.10
CA LYS A 203 -9.35 -25.91 14.53
C LYS A 203 -10.62 -25.58 15.31
N ALA A 204 -11.25 -24.43 15.04
CA ALA A 204 -12.52 -24.10 15.68
C ALA A 204 -13.60 -25.18 15.38
N ARG A 205 -13.66 -25.67 14.14
CA ARG A 205 -14.58 -26.74 13.75
C ARG A 205 -14.22 -28.08 14.43
N GLU A 206 -12.92 -28.44 14.46
CA GLU A 206 -12.44 -29.66 15.13
C GLU A 206 -12.87 -29.68 16.62
N PHE A 207 -12.77 -28.54 17.30
CA PHE A 207 -13.13 -28.40 18.71
C PHE A 207 -14.60 -27.99 18.93
N GLN A 208 -15.42 -27.95 17.87
CA GLN A 208 -16.84 -27.54 17.92
C GLN A 208 -17.06 -26.16 18.57
N LYS A 209 -16.12 -25.24 18.36
CA LYS A 209 -16.20 -23.86 18.85
C LYS A 209 -16.67 -22.92 17.76
N ASN A 210 -17.50 -21.96 18.14
CA ASN A 210 -17.82 -20.85 17.25
C ASN A 210 -16.60 -19.94 17.11
N ILE A 211 -16.45 -19.38 15.90
CA ILE A 211 -15.44 -18.37 15.60
C ILE A 211 -16.07 -17.23 14.80
N TYR A 212 -15.74 -16.02 15.16
CA TYR A 212 -16.24 -14.78 14.58
C TYR A 212 -15.07 -13.97 14.03
N PHE A 213 -15.16 -13.58 12.77
CA PHE A 213 -14.16 -12.74 12.10
C PHE A 213 -14.77 -11.40 11.72
N CYS A 214 -14.06 -10.33 11.94
CA CYS A 214 -14.37 -9.01 11.39
C CYS A 214 -13.23 -8.55 10.48
N PHE A 215 -13.52 -8.40 9.20
CA PHE A 215 -12.58 -7.87 8.20
C PHE A 215 -12.78 -6.36 8.10
N ILE A 216 -11.82 -5.62 8.62
CA ILE A 216 -11.85 -4.16 8.68
C ILE A 216 -11.27 -3.58 7.40
N ASP A 217 -12.00 -2.66 6.77
CA ASP A 217 -11.52 -1.79 5.69
C ASP A 217 -11.37 -0.37 6.23
N TYR A 218 -10.24 0.27 5.97
CA TYR A 218 -10.02 1.68 6.31
C TYR A 218 -10.27 2.59 5.12
N ALA A 219 -10.92 3.72 5.35
CA ALA A 219 -11.13 4.72 4.32
C ALA A 219 -9.80 5.43 4.00
N LYS A 220 -9.15 5.04 2.89
CA LYS A 220 -7.88 5.65 2.42
C LYS A 220 -6.78 5.68 3.49
N ALA A 221 -6.52 4.54 4.11
CA ALA A 221 -5.63 4.39 5.25
C ALA A 221 -4.29 5.13 5.10
N PHE A 222 -3.59 4.94 3.99
CA PHE A 222 -2.29 5.56 3.73
C PHE A 222 -2.39 7.08 3.55
N ASP A 223 -3.46 7.57 2.93
CA ASP A 223 -3.65 9.00 2.64
C ASP A 223 -4.08 9.79 3.90
N CYS A 224 -4.56 9.10 4.95
CA CYS A 224 -5.07 9.71 6.17
C CYS A 224 -4.05 9.77 7.33
N VAL A 225 -2.84 9.25 7.15
CA VAL A 225 -1.80 9.26 8.20
C VAL A 225 -1.44 10.71 8.55
N ASP A 226 -1.65 11.10 9.80
CA ASP A 226 -1.26 12.41 10.32
C ASP A 226 0.24 12.44 10.58
N HIS A 227 0.95 13.41 9.99
CA HIS A 227 2.40 13.50 10.08
C HIS A 227 2.87 13.75 11.51
N ASN A 228 2.25 14.66 12.26
CA ASN A 228 2.68 15.01 13.61
C ASN A 228 2.48 13.82 14.56
N LYS A 229 1.35 13.12 14.44
CA LYS A 229 1.10 11.88 15.17
C LYS A 229 2.09 10.79 14.79
N LEU A 230 2.44 10.68 13.49
CA LEU A 230 3.42 9.71 13.01
C LEU A 230 4.79 9.92 13.68
N TRP A 231 5.30 11.15 13.72
CA TRP A 231 6.61 11.42 14.36
C TRP A 231 6.61 11.09 15.85
N LYS A 232 5.53 11.44 16.54
CA LYS A 232 5.34 11.07 17.94
C LYS A 232 5.29 9.56 18.15
N ILE A 233 4.58 8.85 17.31
CA ILE A 233 4.50 7.38 17.33
C ILE A 233 5.87 6.74 17.11
N LEU A 234 6.64 7.19 16.12
CA LEU A 234 7.98 6.67 15.85
C LEU A 234 8.90 6.85 17.07
N LYS A 235 8.83 8.01 17.73
CA LYS A 235 9.60 8.30 18.95
C LYS A 235 9.17 7.39 20.10
N GLU A 236 7.86 7.22 20.35
CA GLU A 236 7.33 6.33 21.39
C GLU A 236 7.68 4.85 21.13
N MET A 237 7.87 4.46 19.87
CA MET A 237 8.30 3.12 19.45
C MET A 237 9.83 2.94 19.45
N GLY A 238 10.59 3.93 19.95
CA GLY A 238 12.03 3.83 20.12
C GLY A 238 12.85 3.96 18.84
N ILE A 239 12.27 4.49 17.74
CA ILE A 239 13.05 4.84 16.54
C ILE A 239 13.95 6.02 16.86
N ALA A 240 15.22 5.95 16.44
CA ALA A 240 16.23 6.97 16.73
C ALA A 240 15.77 8.36 16.27
N ASP A 241 16.01 9.39 17.12
CA ASP A 241 15.63 10.77 16.83
C ASP A 241 16.23 11.27 15.52
N HIS A 242 17.46 10.83 15.19
CA HIS A 242 18.10 11.17 13.93
C HIS A 242 17.30 10.72 12.70
N LEU A 243 16.81 9.45 12.68
CA LEU A 243 15.99 8.94 11.59
C LEU A 243 14.63 9.63 11.56
N THR A 244 14.01 9.84 12.73
CA THR A 244 12.71 10.50 12.83
C THR A 244 12.78 11.94 12.31
N CYS A 245 13.86 12.67 12.64
CA CYS A 245 14.09 14.02 12.15
C CYS A 245 14.30 14.05 10.63
N LEU A 246 15.10 13.14 10.07
CA LEU A 246 15.29 13.01 8.62
C LEU A 246 13.97 12.76 7.89
N LEU A 247 13.14 11.86 8.42
CA LEU A 247 11.81 11.56 7.87
C LEU A 247 10.90 12.79 7.97
N ARG A 248 10.81 13.43 9.12
CA ARG A 248 10.02 14.65 9.32
C ARG A 248 10.41 15.74 8.32
N ASN A 249 11.70 15.98 8.14
CA ASN A 249 12.22 16.99 7.19
C ASN A 249 11.99 16.60 5.71
N LEU A 250 11.92 15.31 5.39
CA LEU A 250 11.50 14.85 4.06
C LEU A 250 10.02 15.19 3.80
N TYR A 251 9.16 14.98 4.80
CA TYR A 251 7.71 15.22 4.66
C TYR A 251 7.33 16.70 4.82
N ALA A 252 8.14 17.48 5.54
CA ALA A 252 7.92 18.92 5.69
C ALA A 252 8.11 19.66 4.35
N GLY A 253 7.06 20.37 3.91
CA GLY A 253 7.08 21.13 2.66
C GLY A 253 7.13 20.25 1.41
N GLN A 254 6.59 19.04 1.45
CA GLN A 254 6.37 18.22 0.25
C GLN A 254 5.36 18.86 -0.68
N GLU A 255 5.65 18.79 -1.98
CA GLU A 255 4.78 19.28 -3.03
C GLU A 255 4.43 18.16 -4.00
N ALA A 256 3.21 18.20 -4.54
CA ALA A 256 2.79 17.29 -5.57
C ALA A 256 2.10 18.01 -6.74
N THR A 257 2.12 17.36 -7.89
CA THR A 257 1.29 17.69 -9.05
C THR A 257 0.61 16.43 -9.54
N VAL A 258 -0.58 16.54 -10.11
CA VAL A 258 -1.30 15.38 -10.67
C VAL A 258 -1.10 15.34 -12.18
N ARG A 259 -0.57 14.22 -12.67
CA ARG A 259 -0.44 13.95 -14.11
C ARG A 259 -1.71 13.24 -14.59
N THR A 260 -2.50 13.95 -15.36
CA THR A 260 -3.71 13.43 -16.02
C THR A 260 -3.43 13.07 -17.48
N GLY A 261 -4.42 12.50 -18.18
CA GLY A 261 -4.35 12.32 -19.64
C GLY A 261 -4.33 13.65 -20.45
N HIS A 262 -4.63 14.77 -19.78
CA HIS A 262 -4.75 16.11 -20.35
C HIS A 262 -3.64 17.07 -19.92
N GLY A 263 -2.59 16.56 -19.26
CA GLY A 263 -1.46 17.35 -18.76
C GLY A 263 -1.31 17.25 -17.24
N THR A 264 -0.51 18.14 -16.67
CA THR A 264 -0.24 18.22 -15.22
C THR A 264 -1.00 19.40 -14.60
N THR A 265 -1.39 19.25 -13.32
CA THR A 265 -1.94 20.34 -12.51
C THR A 265 -0.83 21.26 -12.02
N ASP A 266 -1.20 22.36 -11.36
CA ASP A 266 -0.23 23.14 -10.60
C ASP A 266 0.28 22.36 -9.38
N TRP A 267 1.40 22.83 -8.80
CA TRP A 267 1.97 22.26 -7.59
C TRP A 267 1.15 22.64 -6.36
N PHE A 268 0.88 21.68 -5.50
CA PHE A 268 0.19 21.88 -4.22
C PHE A 268 0.95 21.22 -3.07
N GLN A 269 0.71 21.70 -1.85
CA GLN A 269 1.35 21.21 -0.64
C GLN A 269 0.69 19.94 -0.12
N ILE A 270 1.52 19.00 0.37
CA ILE A 270 1.08 17.77 1.05
C ILE A 270 1.24 17.97 2.55
N GLY A 271 0.14 17.94 3.30
CA GLY A 271 0.14 18.14 4.75
C GLY A 271 -0.10 16.87 5.57
N LYS A 272 -0.56 15.78 4.96
CA LYS A 272 -0.80 14.48 5.60
C LYS A 272 -0.66 13.33 4.61
N GLY A 273 -0.70 12.12 5.11
CA GLY A 273 -0.62 10.89 4.32
C GLY A 273 0.80 10.42 4.06
N VAL A 274 0.92 9.11 3.83
CA VAL A 274 2.15 8.46 3.35
C VAL A 274 1.87 7.95 1.94
N CYS A 275 2.59 8.50 0.97
CA CYS A 275 2.25 8.35 -0.44
C CYS A 275 2.33 6.90 -0.93
N GLN A 276 1.27 6.40 -1.56
CA GLN A 276 1.26 5.06 -2.17
C GLN A 276 2.30 4.97 -3.29
N GLY A 277 3.14 3.91 -3.22
CA GLY A 277 4.25 3.70 -4.16
C GLY A 277 5.60 4.26 -3.69
N CYS A 278 5.64 5.02 -2.61
CA CYS A 278 6.89 5.35 -1.93
C CYS A 278 7.40 4.12 -1.14
N ILE A 279 8.71 3.92 -1.17
CA ILE A 279 9.37 2.76 -0.52
C ILE A 279 9.18 2.77 1.01
N LEU A 280 9.11 3.95 1.63
CA LEU A 280 8.96 4.13 3.09
C LEU A 280 7.53 3.93 3.58
N SER A 281 6.54 4.25 2.75
CA SER A 281 5.13 4.31 3.18
C SER A 281 4.62 3.03 3.84
N PRO A 282 4.95 1.81 3.34
CA PRO A 282 4.53 0.59 4.00
C PRO A 282 5.10 0.41 5.42
N CYS A 283 6.37 0.79 5.60
CA CYS A 283 7.04 0.69 6.90
C CYS A 283 6.42 1.69 7.90
N LEU A 284 6.27 2.94 7.49
CA LEU A 284 5.69 4.01 8.32
C LEU A 284 4.25 3.71 8.71
N PHE A 285 3.45 3.23 7.75
CA PHE A 285 2.07 2.81 8.02
C PHE A 285 2.01 1.63 8.99
N ASN A 286 2.89 0.64 8.85
CA ASN A 286 2.93 -0.50 9.76
C ASN A 286 3.23 -0.08 11.20
N PHE A 287 4.15 0.87 11.44
CA PHE A 287 4.39 1.43 12.78
C PHE A 287 3.14 2.14 13.31
N TYR A 288 2.50 2.95 12.46
CA TYR A 288 1.29 3.68 12.81
C TYR A 288 0.15 2.74 13.22
N ALA A 289 -0.11 1.71 12.42
CA ALA A 289 -1.12 0.71 12.69
C ALA A 289 -0.78 -0.16 13.92
N GLU A 290 0.51 -0.49 14.14
CA GLU A 290 0.94 -1.25 15.32
C GLU A 290 0.69 -0.46 16.60
N TYR A 291 1.08 0.81 16.62
CA TYR A 291 0.83 1.68 17.77
C TYR A 291 -0.66 1.74 18.13
N LEU A 292 -1.52 1.93 17.14
CA LEU A 292 -2.97 1.92 17.29
C LEU A 292 -3.44 0.62 17.95
N MET A 293 -3.01 -0.53 17.44
CA MET A 293 -3.42 -1.82 17.96
C MET A 293 -2.93 -2.07 19.40
N ARG A 294 -1.72 -1.61 19.75
CA ARG A 294 -1.23 -1.64 21.13
C ARG A 294 -2.11 -0.81 22.06
N LYS A 295 -2.51 0.40 21.65
CA LYS A 295 -3.41 1.29 22.44
C LYS A 295 -4.82 0.71 22.56
N ALA A 296 -5.35 0.08 21.53
CA ALA A 296 -6.64 -0.64 21.60
C ALA A 296 -6.61 -1.87 22.53
N GLY A 297 -5.45 -2.17 23.13
CA GLY A 297 -5.30 -3.31 24.03
C GLY A 297 -5.46 -4.66 23.30
N ILE A 298 -5.27 -4.67 21.98
CA ILE A 298 -5.27 -5.87 21.17
C ILE A 298 -4.01 -6.66 21.53
N LYS A 299 -4.14 -7.64 22.43
CA LYS A 299 -3.02 -8.38 22.99
C LYS A 299 -2.50 -9.42 22.00
N ILE A 300 -1.20 -9.36 21.76
CA ILE A 300 -0.42 -10.43 21.16
C ILE A 300 0.20 -11.22 22.31
N ALA A 301 -0.64 -11.90 23.10
CA ALA A 301 -0.17 -12.76 24.16
C ALA A 301 -0.11 -14.21 23.66
N ARG A 302 0.87 -14.96 24.13
CA ARG A 302 1.21 -16.35 23.80
C ARG A 302 0.04 -17.37 23.75
N ARG A 303 -1.20 -17.00 24.05
CA ARG A 303 -2.38 -17.87 24.09
C ARG A 303 -3.62 -17.37 23.35
N ASN A 304 -3.74 -16.09 22.96
CA ASN A 304 -4.93 -15.58 22.24
C ASN A 304 -4.49 -14.64 21.13
N MET A 305 -4.33 -15.16 19.90
CA MET A 305 -4.27 -14.33 18.69
C MET A 305 -5.69 -13.89 18.37
N ASN A 306 -6.01 -12.62 18.55
CA ASN A 306 -7.31 -12.07 18.24
C ASN A 306 -7.30 -11.13 17.03
N ASN A 307 -6.17 -11.07 16.29
CA ASN A 307 -6.06 -10.29 15.07
C ASN A 307 -5.02 -10.87 14.11
N LEU A 308 -5.21 -10.62 12.81
CA LEU A 308 -4.24 -10.84 11.73
C LEU A 308 -4.21 -9.59 10.85
N ARG A 309 -3.03 -9.20 10.37
CA ARG A 309 -2.89 -7.97 9.60
C ARG A 309 -1.98 -8.15 8.39
N TYR A 310 -2.36 -7.49 7.30
CA TYR A 310 -1.53 -7.34 6.12
C TYR A 310 -1.60 -5.88 5.64
N ALA A 311 -0.69 -5.05 6.13
CA ALA A 311 -0.73 -3.59 6.00
C ALA A 311 -2.02 -3.01 6.64
N ASP A 312 -2.87 -2.40 5.84
CA ASP A 312 -4.18 -1.85 6.23
C ASP A 312 -5.29 -2.90 6.34
N ASP A 313 -5.17 -4.03 5.63
CA ASP A 313 -6.10 -5.15 5.77
C ASP A 313 -5.98 -5.77 7.18
N THR A 314 -6.98 -5.53 8.02
CA THR A 314 -7.00 -6.00 9.42
C THR A 314 -8.17 -6.95 9.64
N THR A 315 -7.90 -8.10 10.23
CA THR A 315 -8.91 -9.07 10.64
C THR A 315 -8.90 -9.20 12.15
N LEU A 316 -10.03 -8.96 12.81
CA LEU A 316 -10.24 -9.29 14.21
C LEU A 316 -10.90 -10.67 14.32
N MET A 317 -10.64 -11.37 15.43
CA MET A 317 -11.15 -12.71 15.70
C MET A 317 -11.56 -12.84 17.16
N ALA A 318 -12.67 -13.54 17.41
CA ALA A 318 -13.16 -13.83 18.75
C ALA A 318 -13.95 -15.16 18.80
N GLU A 319 -14.09 -15.74 20.00
CA GLU A 319 -14.92 -16.93 20.24
C GLU A 319 -16.39 -16.57 20.54
N SER A 320 -16.69 -15.27 20.79
CA SER A 320 -18.06 -14.78 20.99
C SER A 320 -18.33 -13.49 20.21
N GLU A 321 -19.62 -13.22 19.99
CA GLU A 321 -20.11 -12.00 19.33
C GLU A 321 -19.74 -10.75 20.14
N GLU A 322 -19.96 -10.80 21.46
CA GLU A 322 -19.75 -9.69 22.38
C GLU A 322 -18.26 -9.29 22.43
N GLU A 323 -17.37 -10.30 22.46
CA GLU A 323 -15.93 -10.08 22.43
C GLU A 323 -15.53 -9.40 21.12
N LEU A 324 -16.00 -9.90 19.97
CA LEU A 324 -15.67 -9.31 18.67
C LEU A 324 -16.16 -7.86 18.58
N LYS A 325 -17.38 -7.58 19.04
CA LYS A 325 -17.95 -6.22 19.08
C LYS A 325 -17.11 -5.30 19.97
N SER A 326 -16.71 -5.77 21.16
CA SER A 326 -15.83 -5.00 22.05
C SER A 326 -14.49 -4.70 21.43
N LEU A 327 -13.87 -5.67 20.73
CA LEU A 327 -12.60 -5.46 20.01
C LEU A 327 -12.74 -4.44 18.89
N LEU A 328 -13.80 -4.54 18.08
CA LEU A 328 -14.06 -3.62 16.97
C LEU A 328 -14.26 -2.19 17.45
N MET A 329 -15.04 -1.99 18.52
CA MET A 329 -15.28 -0.66 19.10
C MET A 329 -13.98 -0.03 19.63
N LYS A 330 -13.12 -0.79 20.30
CA LYS A 330 -11.81 -0.30 20.76
C LYS A 330 -10.91 0.09 19.60
N VAL A 331 -10.84 -0.76 18.55
CA VAL A 331 -10.06 -0.43 17.35
C VAL A 331 -10.60 0.82 16.67
N LYS A 332 -11.92 0.98 16.56
CA LYS A 332 -12.55 2.18 16.01
C LYS A 332 -12.15 3.42 16.79
N GLU A 333 -12.33 3.41 18.10
CA GLU A 333 -12.00 4.55 18.97
C GLU A 333 -10.53 4.97 18.85
N GLU A 334 -9.60 4.01 18.94
CA GLU A 334 -8.16 4.30 18.81
C GLU A 334 -7.78 4.74 17.39
N SER A 335 -8.46 4.20 16.37
CA SER A 335 -8.27 4.61 14.96
C SER A 335 -8.64 6.09 14.76
N GLU A 336 -9.77 6.52 15.30
CA GLU A 336 -10.25 7.90 15.20
C GLU A 336 -9.30 8.88 15.91
N LYS A 337 -8.74 8.51 17.06
CA LYS A 337 -7.74 9.32 17.79
C LYS A 337 -6.49 9.60 16.94
N VAL A 338 -6.12 8.67 16.07
CA VAL A 338 -4.98 8.86 15.15
C VAL A 338 -5.40 9.33 13.75
N GLY A 339 -6.68 9.60 13.50
CA GLY A 339 -7.18 10.14 12.23
C GLY A 339 -7.50 9.08 11.17
N LEU A 340 -7.45 7.79 11.51
CA LEU A 340 -7.93 6.72 10.63
C LEU A 340 -9.42 6.48 10.86
N ARG A 341 -10.17 6.33 9.76
CA ARG A 341 -11.61 6.05 9.81
C ARG A 341 -11.91 4.69 9.21
N LEU A 342 -12.73 3.92 9.91
CA LEU A 342 -13.25 2.67 9.40
C LEU A 342 -14.27 2.95 8.29
N ASN A 343 -14.23 2.14 7.25
CA ASN A 343 -15.25 2.10 6.21
C ASN A 343 -16.27 1.03 6.59
N ILE A 344 -17.34 1.43 7.29
CA ILE A 344 -18.35 0.51 7.84
C ILE A 344 -19.00 -0.31 6.73
N GLN A 345 -19.34 0.30 5.59
CA GLN A 345 -19.98 -0.37 4.46
C GLN A 345 -19.11 -1.48 3.84
N LYS A 346 -17.79 -1.35 3.89
CA LYS A 346 -16.85 -2.36 3.39
C LYS A 346 -16.35 -3.30 4.47
N THR A 347 -16.45 -2.93 5.74
CA THR A 347 -16.16 -3.82 6.86
C THR A 347 -17.20 -4.94 6.88
N LYS A 348 -16.74 -6.19 6.97
CA LYS A 348 -17.62 -7.37 6.89
C LYS A 348 -17.36 -8.32 8.05
N ILE A 349 -18.42 -8.98 8.49
CA ILE A 349 -18.35 -10.01 9.51
C ILE A 349 -18.63 -11.38 8.86
N VAL A 350 -17.82 -12.36 9.19
CA VAL A 350 -18.01 -13.77 8.86
C VAL A 350 -18.05 -14.55 10.16
N ALA A 351 -19.14 -15.27 10.41
CA ALA A 351 -19.37 -15.99 11.66
C ALA A 351 -19.76 -17.44 11.39
N SER A 352 -19.21 -18.39 12.16
CA SER A 352 -19.63 -19.79 12.16
C SER A 352 -20.81 -20.06 13.11
N GLY A 353 -21.13 -19.12 14.01
CA GLY A 353 -22.26 -19.19 14.96
C GLY A 353 -23.32 -18.13 14.68
N PRO A 354 -24.39 -18.13 15.48
CA PRO A 354 -25.43 -17.10 15.39
C PRO A 354 -24.86 -15.72 15.69
N ILE A 355 -25.33 -14.71 14.96
CA ILE A 355 -24.90 -13.32 15.12
C ILE A 355 -26.09 -12.38 14.93
N THR A 356 -26.11 -11.32 15.73
CA THR A 356 -27.11 -10.25 15.62
C THR A 356 -26.64 -9.17 14.63
N SER A 357 -27.56 -8.29 14.22
CA SER A 357 -27.22 -7.14 13.41
C SER A 357 -26.53 -6.08 14.26
N TRP A 358 -25.39 -5.53 13.78
CA TRP A 358 -24.66 -4.48 14.47
C TRP A 358 -24.75 -3.16 13.73
N GLU A 359 -24.98 -2.11 14.49
CA GLU A 359 -24.91 -0.73 13.99
C GLU A 359 -23.74 0.01 14.65
N ILE A 360 -22.98 0.73 13.84
CA ILE A 360 -21.88 1.61 14.25
C ILE A 360 -22.11 2.95 13.56
N ASP A 361 -22.24 4.02 14.34
CA ASP A 361 -22.51 5.39 13.83
C ASP A 361 -23.75 5.48 12.91
N GLY A 362 -24.78 4.66 13.17
CA GLY A 362 -26.01 4.61 12.35
C GLY A 362 -25.86 3.82 11.04
N GLU A 363 -24.70 3.20 10.78
CA GLU A 363 -24.49 2.31 9.66
C GLU A 363 -24.44 0.84 10.12
N THR A 364 -25.12 -0.05 9.40
CA THR A 364 -25.11 -1.48 9.71
C THR A 364 -23.85 -2.16 9.19
N VAL A 365 -23.15 -2.89 10.06
CA VAL A 365 -22.04 -3.77 9.66
C VAL A 365 -22.62 -5.05 9.07
N GLU A 366 -22.36 -5.29 7.80
CA GLU A 366 -22.93 -6.44 7.09
C GLU A 366 -22.28 -7.74 7.50
N THR A 367 -23.12 -8.73 7.86
CA THR A 367 -22.70 -10.13 8.05
C THR A 367 -22.85 -10.88 6.74
N VAL A 368 -21.78 -11.56 6.32
CA VAL A 368 -21.73 -12.27 5.04
C VAL A 368 -21.36 -13.74 5.25
N SER A 369 -21.84 -14.61 4.36
CA SER A 369 -21.49 -16.04 4.35
C SER A 369 -20.08 -16.30 3.82
N ASP A 370 -19.54 -15.37 3.04
CA ASP A 370 -18.20 -15.45 2.47
C ASP A 370 -17.59 -14.05 2.24
N PHE A 371 -16.27 -13.98 2.26
CA PHE A 371 -15.52 -12.75 2.02
C PHE A 371 -14.23 -13.01 1.25
N ILE A 372 -13.83 -12.09 0.37
CA ILE A 372 -12.55 -12.18 -0.34
C ILE A 372 -11.46 -11.47 0.45
N PHE A 373 -10.75 -12.24 1.27
CA PHE A 373 -9.61 -11.74 2.05
C PHE A 373 -8.29 -11.96 1.31
N LEU A 374 -7.51 -10.92 1.11
CA LEU A 374 -6.20 -10.94 0.43
C LEU A 374 -6.22 -11.72 -0.90
N GLY A 375 -7.33 -11.63 -1.62
CA GLY A 375 -7.54 -12.29 -2.89
C GLY A 375 -8.00 -13.74 -2.84
N SER A 376 -8.26 -14.32 -1.66
CA SER A 376 -8.83 -15.66 -1.48
C SER A 376 -10.22 -15.58 -0.85
N LYS A 377 -11.13 -16.42 -1.33
CA LYS A 377 -12.50 -16.53 -0.81
C LYS A 377 -12.48 -17.35 0.47
N ILE A 378 -12.88 -16.72 1.58
CA ILE A 378 -13.07 -17.34 2.89
C ILE A 378 -14.58 -17.49 3.11
N THR A 379 -15.04 -18.68 3.48
CA THR A 379 -16.43 -19.01 3.76
C THR A 379 -16.64 -19.27 5.25
N ALA A 380 -17.83 -18.99 5.77
CA ALA A 380 -18.15 -19.16 7.20
C ALA A 380 -18.03 -20.62 7.68
N ASP A 381 -18.26 -21.58 6.78
CA ASP A 381 -18.11 -23.02 7.04
C ASP A 381 -16.67 -23.53 6.88
N GLY A 382 -15.73 -22.68 6.43
CA GLY A 382 -14.35 -23.05 6.18
C GLY A 382 -14.14 -23.99 4.99
N ASP A 383 -15.13 -24.14 4.08
CA ASP A 383 -14.98 -24.99 2.89
C ASP A 383 -14.17 -24.31 1.79
N CYS A 384 -13.00 -24.86 1.50
CA CYS A 384 -12.11 -24.36 0.45
C CYS A 384 -12.55 -24.70 -0.98
N SER A 385 -13.57 -25.56 -1.17
CA SER A 385 -14.04 -25.99 -2.50
C SER A 385 -14.50 -24.83 -3.37
N HIS A 386 -15.13 -23.83 -2.77
CA HIS A 386 -15.57 -22.61 -3.46
C HIS A 386 -14.38 -21.79 -4.00
N GLU A 387 -13.30 -21.63 -3.22
CA GLU A 387 -12.10 -20.93 -3.66
C GLU A 387 -11.38 -21.71 -4.76
N ILE A 388 -11.26 -23.03 -4.64
CA ILE A 388 -10.65 -23.87 -5.68
C ILE A 388 -11.40 -23.71 -7.01
N LYS A 389 -12.74 -23.82 -7.00
CA LYS A 389 -13.57 -23.64 -8.20
C LYS A 389 -13.39 -22.22 -8.77
N ARG A 390 -13.39 -21.19 -7.95
CA ARG A 390 -13.16 -19.79 -8.35
C ARG A 390 -11.79 -19.62 -9.01
N ARG A 391 -10.72 -20.18 -8.45
CA ARG A 391 -9.36 -20.11 -9.01
C ARG A 391 -9.25 -20.85 -10.34
N LEU A 392 -9.86 -22.01 -10.45
CA LEU A 392 -9.91 -22.76 -11.71
C LEU A 392 -10.62 -21.96 -12.80
N LEU A 393 -11.76 -21.31 -12.46
CA LEU A 393 -12.48 -20.47 -13.41
C LEU A 393 -11.64 -19.27 -13.87
N LEU A 394 -10.97 -18.57 -12.92
CA LEU A 394 -10.06 -17.47 -13.26
C LEU A 394 -8.92 -17.93 -14.16
N GLY A 395 -8.31 -19.08 -13.86
CA GLY A 395 -7.26 -19.67 -14.69
C GLY A 395 -7.76 -19.97 -16.12
N ARG A 396 -8.94 -20.58 -16.25
CA ARG A 396 -9.57 -20.83 -17.57
C ARG A 396 -9.82 -19.55 -18.34
N THR A 397 -10.39 -18.53 -17.69
CA THR A 397 -10.64 -17.22 -18.31
C THR A 397 -9.35 -16.59 -18.83
N VAL A 398 -8.26 -16.63 -18.04
CA VAL A 398 -6.95 -16.10 -18.45
C VAL A 398 -6.42 -16.89 -19.65
N MET A 399 -6.50 -18.22 -19.62
CA MET A 399 -6.03 -19.07 -20.73
C MET A 399 -6.85 -18.81 -22.02
N THR A 400 -8.16 -18.67 -21.91
CA THR A 400 -9.01 -18.31 -23.05
C THR A 400 -8.62 -16.96 -23.65
N ASN A 401 -8.34 -15.93 -22.81
CA ASN A 401 -7.89 -14.63 -23.26
C ASN A 401 -6.49 -14.64 -23.92
N LEU A 402 -5.69 -15.67 -23.66
CA LEU A 402 -4.38 -15.87 -24.27
C LEU A 402 -4.40 -16.80 -25.50
N ASP A 403 -5.57 -17.36 -25.87
CA ASP A 403 -5.72 -18.35 -26.92
C ASP A 403 -5.16 -17.87 -28.27
N SER A 404 -5.41 -16.60 -28.64
CA SER A 404 -4.85 -16.00 -29.87
C SER A 404 -3.32 -15.99 -29.88
N ILE A 405 -2.68 -15.80 -28.71
CA ILE A 405 -1.23 -15.81 -28.56
C ILE A 405 -0.72 -17.25 -28.66
N PHE A 406 -1.40 -18.19 -28.03
CA PHE A 406 -1.00 -19.62 -28.06
C PHE A 406 -1.18 -20.23 -29.45
N LYS A 407 -2.17 -19.81 -30.22
CA LYS A 407 -2.39 -20.25 -31.63
C LYS A 407 -1.48 -19.55 -32.63
N SER A 408 -0.87 -18.40 -32.30
CA SER A 408 0.03 -17.68 -33.20
C SER A 408 1.27 -18.52 -33.53
N ARG A 409 1.62 -18.63 -34.82
CA ARG A 409 2.85 -19.28 -35.30
C ARG A 409 4.10 -18.41 -35.10
N ASP A 410 3.93 -17.10 -34.96
CA ASP A 410 5.02 -16.13 -34.77
C ASP A 410 5.60 -16.12 -33.35
N VAL A 411 4.93 -16.78 -32.39
CA VAL A 411 5.34 -16.85 -31.01
C VAL A 411 5.98 -18.20 -30.72
N THR A 412 7.25 -18.19 -30.29
CA THR A 412 8.02 -19.43 -30.02
C THR A 412 7.44 -20.18 -28.81
N LEU A 413 7.60 -21.52 -28.82
CA LEU A 413 7.13 -22.38 -27.74
C LEU A 413 7.67 -21.99 -26.34
N PRO A 414 8.97 -21.69 -26.17
CA PRO A 414 9.46 -21.18 -24.85
C PRO A 414 8.77 -19.92 -24.36
N THR A 415 8.39 -19.03 -25.29
CA THR A 415 7.67 -17.79 -24.94
C THR A 415 6.23 -18.10 -24.54
N LYS A 416 5.55 -19.03 -25.22
CA LYS A 416 4.21 -19.50 -24.86
C LYS A 416 4.21 -20.11 -23.46
N VAL A 417 5.18 -20.99 -23.16
CA VAL A 417 5.35 -21.62 -21.84
C VAL A 417 5.61 -20.56 -20.77
N ARG A 418 6.50 -19.60 -21.02
CA ARG A 418 6.77 -18.50 -20.07
C ARG A 418 5.54 -17.62 -19.81
N SER A 419 4.73 -17.36 -20.86
CA SER A 419 3.48 -16.63 -20.73
C SER A 419 2.44 -17.42 -19.92
N SER A 420 2.29 -18.72 -20.15
CA SER A 420 1.39 -19.58 -19.37
C SER A 420 1.81 -19.66 -17.91
N GLN A 421 3.12 -19.77 -17.62
CA GLN A 421 3.64 -19.75 -16.26
C GLN A 421 3.41 -18.40 -15.55
N GLY A 422 3.64 -17.27 -16.24
CA GLY A 422 3.44 -15.93 -15.66
C GLY A 422 1.99 -15.57 -15.39
N TYR A 423 1.06 -16.01 -16.23
CA TYR A 423 -0.35 -15.62 -16.13
C TYR A 423 -1.27 -16.74 -15.65
N GLY A 424 -1.05 -17.98 -16.08
CA GLY A 424 -1.90 -19.11 -15.70
C GLY A 424 -1.60 -19.61 -14.29
N PHE A 425 -0.34 -19.74 -13.94
CA PHE A 425 0.07 -20.21 -12.62
C PHE A 425 -0.15 -19.17 -11.50
N SER A 426 0.00 -17.86 -11.78
CA SER A 426 -0.29 -16.85 -10.77
C SER A 426 -1.77 -16.79 -10.39
N CYS A 427 -2.69 -17.17 -11.28
CA CYS A 427 -4.13 -17.28 -10.96
C CYS A 427 -4.48 -18.61 -10.28
N GLY A 428 -3.74 -19.69 -10.53
CA GLY A 428 -4.03 -21.05 -10.04
C GLY A 428 -3.22 -21.52 -8.84
N HIS A 429 -2.18 -20.79 -8.43
CA HIS A 429 -1.32 -21.23 -7.33
C HIS A 429 -1.98 -21.01 -5.96
N VAL A 430 -2.80 -21.97 -5.57
CA VAL A 430 -2.89 -22.40 -4.18
C VAL A 430 -2.04 -23.66 -4.07
N ARG A 431 -0.81 -23.58 -3.60
CA ARG A 431 -0.18 -24.74 -2.97
C ARG A 431 -0.86 -24.88 -1.61
N MET A 432 -1.66 -25.95 -1.49
CA MET A 432 -2.01 -26.48 -0.18
C MET A 432 -0.75 -26.86 0.58
#